data_fb180e20d9795ae4bd9e7788c221afe4
#
_entry.id   fb180e20d9795ae4bd9e7788c221afe4
#
_cell.length_a   1.000
_cell.length_b   1.000
_cell.length_c   1.000
_cell.angle_alpha   90.00
_cell.angle_beta   90.00
_cell.angle_gamma   90.00
#
_symmetry.space_group_name_H-M   'P 1'
#
loop_
_entity.id
_entity.type
_entity.pdbx_description
1 polymer ?
#
loop_
_entity_poly.entity_id
_entity_poly.type
_entity_poly.pdbx_seq_one_letter_code
_entity_poly.pdbx_strand_id
1 'polypeptide(L)'
;MSVSLTENRWSDDDAARWERDAGAEPADRDLALRIYTSRLIGGDPDLVLHGGGNTSVKTVSGSDGEVMHVKGSGWDLATIEAPGLPALHLEAIRSGGRASALSDPEMVALLRANLLDEKSPNPSLETLLHGFLPAKFVDHSHATAVLALVNQPGADAICRAVYGDRLAVVPYVMPGFDLSIAAAGIADANPEAEGLWLVNHGLFTFGETARQSYDRMIEFVNMAERHLASRGITILPTDERPQEHRFIDLLTERLQAAGPVFADGIAVDARTGPTIKTFLGHPDLADLATRGTVTPDHVIRVKPFPLLLKGTESAEDIDRALQDYGRRYEAYFRAGEAQAKEPKTMLDCLPRVAQIKDVGMVGFGKTVGEAKIVADLTSQSMRVMLAAESYGRFTPLTQGHLFDMEYWSLEQAKLGK
;
A
#
# COMPACT_ATOMS: atom_id res chain seq x y z
N MET A 1 -1.27 -21.03 22.11
CA MET A 1 -2.05 -19.78 22.05
C MET A 1 -2.95 -19.88 20.84
N SER A 2 -4.23 -19.47 20.93
CA SER A 2 -5.09 -19.42 19.75
C SER A 2 -4.55 -18.33 18.82
N VAL A 3 -4.35 -18.65 17.55
CA VAL A 3 -3.98 -17.67 16.51
C VAL A 3 -5.20 -16.80 16.25
N SER A 4 -5.05 -15.48 16.35
CA SER A 4 -6.08 -14.57 15.84
C SER A 4 -5.95 -14.57 14.30
N LEU A 5 -6.98 -15.03 13.63
CA LEU A 5 -7.04 -15.08 12.17
C LEU A 5 -7.91 -13.93 11.66
N THR A 6 -7.58 -13.44 10.47
CA THR A 6 -8.41 -12.47 9.75
C THR A 6 -9.80 -13.05 9.51
N GLU A 7 -10.83 -12.33 9.93
CA GLU A 7 -12.22 -12.76 9.83
C GLU A 7 -12.74 -12.66 8.39
N ASN A 8 -13.40 -13.73 7.93
CA ASN A 8 -14.18 -13.63 6.71
C ASN A 8 -15.53 -12.97 7.02
N ARG A 9 -15.72 -11.75 6.55
CA ARG A 9 -16.91 -10.93 6.80
C ARG A 9 -17.95 -11.00 5.67
N TRP A 10 -17.82 -11.95 4.73
CA TRP A 10 -18.83 -12.14 3.71
C TRP A 10 -20.16 -12.57 4.33
N SER A 11 -21.24 -11.95 3.88
CA SER A 11 -22.62 -12.30 4.25
C SER A 11 -23.44 -12.47 2.97
N ASP A 12 -24.06 -13.63 2.80
CA ASP A 12 -24.92 -13.89 1.66
C ASP A 12 -26.16 -12.97 1.65
N ASP A 13 -26.68 -12.64 2.84
CA ASP A 13 -27.82 -11.71 2.99
C ASP A 13 -27.44 -10.29 2.59
N ASP A 14 -26.24 -9.83 2.96
CA ASP A 14 -25.74 -8.52 2.56
C ASP A 14 -25.47 -8.47 1.05
N ALA A 15 -24.78 -9.48 0.51
CA ALA A 15 -24.54 -9.57 -0.92
C ALA A 15 -25.84 -9.51 -1.72
N ALA A 16 -26.85 -10.31 -1.32
CA ALA A 16 -28.16 -10.30 -1.95
C ALA A 16 -28.89 -8.95 -1.82
N ARG A 17 -28.64 -8.20 -0.73
CA ARG A 17 -29.19 -6.85 -0.58
C ARG A 17 -28.51 -5.90 -1.57
N TRP A 18 -27.16 -5.91 -1.68
CA TRP A 18 -26.40 -5.11 -2.63
C TRP A 18 -26.87 -5.36 -4.06
N GLU A 19 -27.11 -6.64 -4.45
CA GLU A 19 -27.62 -6.98 -5.78
C GLU A 19 -29.06 -6.50 -6.03
N ARG A 20 -29.95 -6.59 -5.00
CA ARG A 20 -31.33 -6.10 -5.13
C ARG A 20 -31.43 -4.58 -5.24
N ASP A 21 -30.54 -3.87 -4.53
CA ASP A 21 -30.53 -2.40 -4.52
C ASP A 21 -29.79 -1.81 -5.74
N ALA A 22 -29.07 -2.66 -6.50
CA ALA A 22 -28.45 -2.30 -7.77
C ALA A 22 -29.52 -2.12 -8.88
N GLY A 23 -29.07 -1.62 -10.02
CA GLY A 23 -29.88 -1.55 -11.24
C GLY A 23 -30.32 -2.92 -11.76
N ALA A 24 -31.12 -2.91 -12.82
CA ALA A 24 -31.66 -4.12 -13.40
C ALA A 24 -30.64 -4.90 -14.23
N GLU A 25 -29.63 -4.22 -14.75
CA GLU A 25 -28.61 -4.82 -15.63
C GLU A 25 -27.62 -5.69 -14.85
N PRO A 26 -27.09 -6.75 -15.46
CA PRO A 26 -26.04 -7.57 -14.84
C PRO A 26 -24.82 -6.77 -14.44
N ALA A 27 -24.43 -5.77 -15.24
CA ALA A 27 -23.29 -4.89 -14.95
C ALA A 27 -23.48 -4.10 -13.64
N ASP A 28 -24.71 -3.63 -13.37
CA ASP A 28 -25.03 -2.92 -12.13
C ASP A 28 -24.83 -3.81 -10.90
N ARG A 29 -25.25 -5.07 -10.99
CA ARG A 29 -25.09 -6.06 -9.90
C ARG A 29 -23.63 -6.42 -9.69
N ASP A 30 -22.87 -6.61 -10.76
CA ASP A 30 -21.43 -6.84 -10.70
C ASP A 30 -20.70 -5.69 -10.00
N LEU A 31 -21.02 -4.45 -10.36
CA LEU A 31 -20.47 -3.26 -9.74
C LEU A 31 -20.88 -3.17 -8.25
N ALA A 32 -22.13 -3.46 -7.92
CA ALA A 32 -22.60 -3.44 -6.54
C ALA A 32 -21.86 -4.47 -5.67
N LEU A 33 -21.68 -5.70 -6.15
CA LEU A 33 -20.88 -6.72 -5.46
C LEU A 33 -19.39 -6.31 -5.37
N ARG A 34 -18.85 -5.62 -6.39
CA ARG A 34 -17.49 -5.10 -6.36
C ARG A 34 -17.32 -4.04 -5.27
N ILE A 35 -18.28 -3.12 -5.12
CA ILE A 35 -18.29 -2.13 -4.05
C ILE A 35 -18.35 -2.83 -2.68
N TYR A 36 -19.26 -3.79 -2.54
CA TYR A 36 -19.43 -4.54 -1.30
C TYR A 36 -18.13 -5.21 -0.86
N THR A 37 -17.50 -6.02 -1.73
CA THR A 37 -16.26 -6.70 -1.37
C THR A 37 -15.06 -5.75 -1.21
N SER A 38 -15.02 -4.65 -1.96
CA SER A 38 -14.02 -3.60 -1.76
C SER A 38 -14.10 -3.02 -0.34
N ARG A 39 -15.33 -2.76 0.14
CA ARG A 39 -15.55 -2.25 1.51
C ARG A 39 -15.23 -3.30 2.58
N LEU A 40 -15.44 -4.58 2.31
CA LEU A 40 -15.00 -5.64 3.23
C LEU A 40 -13.48 -5.67 3.38
N ILE A 41 -12.74 -5.55 2.26
CA ILE A 41 -11.27 -5.49 2.26
C ILE A 41 -10.79 -4.20 2.95
N GLY A 42 -11.29 -3.05 2.50
CA GLY A 42 -10.89 -1.74 3.04
C GLY A 42 -11.30 -1.50 4.49
N GLY A 43 -12.36 -2.18 4.96
CA GLY A 43 -12.82 -2.11 6.33
C GLY A 43 -11.96 -2.89 7.33
N ASP A 44 -10.93 -3.60 6.84
CA ASP A 44 -9.96 -4.30 7.68
C ASP A 44 -8.56 -3.67 7.50
N PRO A 45 -8.07 -2.92 8.51
CA PRO A 45 -6.77 -2.26 8.42
C PRO A 45 -5.59 -3.25 8.35
N ASP A 46 -5.81 -4.54 8.65
CA ASP A 46 -4.80 -5.59 8.45
C ASP A 46 -4.77 -6.15 7.03
N LEU A 47 -5.76 -5.84 6.20
CA LEU A 47 -5.76 -6.14 4.77
C LEU A 47 -5.24 -4.98 3.93
N VAL A 48 -5.69 -3.76 4.20
CA VAL A 48 -5.27 -2.57 3.46
C VAL A 48 -5.52 -1.31 4.26
N LEU A 49 -4.70 -0.29 4.05
CA LEU A 49 -4.84 1.03 4.67
C LEU A 49 -4.99 2.12 3.61
N HIS A 50 -5.89 3.05 3.87
CA HIS A 50 -6.09 4.28 3.11
C HIS A 50 -6.19 4.04 1.59
N GLY A 51 -5.42 4.77 0.80
CA GLY A 51 -5.41 4.64 -0.66
C GLY A 51 -4.68 3.41 -1.20
N GLY A 52 -4.11 2.54 -0.33
CA GLY A 52 -3.43 1.31 -0.72
C GLY A 52 -4.38 0.26 -1.28
N GLY A 53 -3.81 -0.75 -1.95
CA GLY A 53 -4.55 -1.80 -2.61
C GLY A 53 -5.55 -1.29 -3.66
N ASN A 54 -6.14 -2.19 -4.41
CA ASN A 54 -7.17 -1.85 -5.40
C ASN A 54 -7.97 -3.10 -5.80
N THR A 55 -9.08 -2.86 -6.49
CA THR A 55 -10.03 -3.89 -6.85
C THR A 55 -10.65 -3.59 -8.20
N SER A 56 -11.06 -4.63 -8.93
CA SER A 56 -11.77 -4.47 -10.20
C SER A 56 -12.82 -5.53 -10.43
N VAL A 57 -13.73 -5.23 -11.34
CA VAL A 57 -14.68 -6.19 -11.92
C VAL A 57 -14.82 -5.96 -13.42
N LYS A 58 -14.80 -7.05 -14.18
CA LYS A 58 -15.07 -7.07 -15.61
C LYS A 58 -16.51 -7.48 -15.83
N THR A 59 -17.21 -6.76 -16.70
CA THR A 59 -18.63 -7.02 -17.00
C THR A 59 -18.97 -6.61 -18.41
N VAL A 60 -20.19 -6.91 -18.86
CA VAL A 60 -20.71 -6.46 -20.15
C VAL A 60 -21.76 -5.41 -19.88
N SER A 61 -21.53 -4.20 -20.37
CA SER A 61 -22.45 -3.07 -20.22
C SER A 61 -23.16 -2.79 -21.53
N GLY A 62 -24.43 -3.09 -21.63
CA GLY A 62 -25.35 -2.68 -22.69
C GLY A 62 -24.72 -2.39 -24.05
N SER A 63 -24.63 -1.11 -24.40
CA SER A 63 -24.04 -0.62 -25.65
C SER A 63 -22.51 -0.51 -25.65
N ASP A 64 -21.87 -0.54 -24.47
CA ASP A 64 -20.45 -0.26 -24.33
C ASP A 64 -19.56 -1.52 -24.46
N GLY A 65 -20.21 -2.71 -24.51
CA GLY A 65 -19.53 -3.99 -24.65
C GLY A 65 -18.81 -4.42 -23.36
N GLU A 66 -17.63 -5.02 -23.50
CA GLU A 66 -16.83 -5.44 -22.33
C GLU A 66 -16.18 -4.21 -21.67
N VAL A 67 -16.51 -4.01 -20.40
CA VAL A 67 -15.97 -2.94 -19.57
C VAL A 67 -15.32 -3.50 -18.32
N MET A 68 -14.37 -2.75 -17.76
CA MET A 68 -13.79 -3.01 -16.46
C MET A 68 -13.98 -1.80 -15.55
N HIS A 69 -14.64 -2.01 -14.42
CA HIS A 69 -14.61 -1.08 -13.32
C HIS A 69 -13.39 -1.37 -12.46
N VAL A 70 -12.58 -0.35 -12.16
CA VAL A 70 -11.38 -0.48 -11.34
C VAL A 70 -11.27 0.70 -10.39
N LYS A 71 -10.68 0.48 -9.21
CA LYS A 71 -10.48 1.55 -8.22
C LYS A 71 -9.78 2.75 -8.83
N GLY A 72 -10.37 3.92 -8.62
CA GLY A 72 -9.80 5.22 -8.98
C GLY A 72 -8.67 5.63 -8.01
N SER A 73 -7.69 6.35 -8.53
CA SER A 73 -6.59 6.91 -7.75
C SER A 73 -7.12 7.83 -6.64
N GLY A 74 -6.58 7.69 -5.43
CA GLY A 74 -6.94 8.54 -4.28
C GLY A 74 -8.19 8.09 -3.50
N TRP A 75 -8.96 7.12 -3.99
CA TRP A 75 -10.09 6.57 -3.26
C TRP A 75 -9.64 5.54 -2.21
N ASP A 76 -10.36 5.51 -1.09
CA ASP A 76 -10.17 4.50 -0.04
C ASP A 76 -11.18 3.37 -0.22
N LEU A 77 -10.71 2.11 -0.18
CA LEU A 77 -11.58 0.94 -0.33
C LEU A 77 -12.63 0.85 0.77
N ALA A 78 -12.32 1.32 2.00
CA ALA A 78 -13.26 1.27 3.12
C ALA A 78 -14.56 2.06 2.86
N THR A 79 -14.47 3.12 2.08
CA THR A 79 -15.58 4.05 1.82
C THR A 79 -15.93 4.18 0.33
N ILE A 80 -15.38 3.30 -0.51
CA ILE A 80 -15.54 3.39 -1.96
C ILE A 80 -17.02 3.31 -2.39
N GLU A 81 -17.37 4.10 -3.38
CA GLU A 81 -18.67 4.15 -4.02
C GLU A 81 -18.52 4.02 -5.54
N ALA A 82 -19.62 3.91 -6.27
CA ALA A 82 -19.60 3.76 -7.72
C ALA A 82 -18.72 4.80 -8.45
N PRO A 83 -18.75 6.12 -8.10
CA PRO A 83 -17.86 7.09 -8.72
C PRO A 83 -16.38 6.83 -8.49
N GLY A 84 -16.03 6.09 -7.44
CA GLY A 84 -14.66 5.68 -7.14
C GLY A 84 -14.17 4.47 -7.95
N LEU A 85 -15.02 3.91 -8.80
CA LEU A 85 -14.72 2.75 -9.66
C LEU A 85 -14.96 3.13 -11.14
N PRO A 86 -14.10 4.01 -11.72
CA PRO A 86 -14.19 4.37 -13.13
C PRO A 86 -14.26 3.13 -14.03
N ALA A 87 -15.09 3.22 -15.08
CA ALA A 87 -15.25 2.19 -16.09
C ALA A 87 -14.37 2.48 -17.31
N LEU A 88 -13.72 1.45 -17.84
CA LEU A 88 -12.89 1.52 -19.04
C LEU A 88 -13.32 0.45 -20.06
N HIS A 89 -13.16 0.76 -21.34
CA HIS A 89 -13.31 -0.20 -22.43
C HIS A 89 -12.23 -1.27 -22.33
N LEU A 90 -12.59 -2.49 -21.90
CA LEU A 90 -11.63 -3.53 -21.53
C LEU A 90 -10.74 -3.98 -22.69
N GLU A 91 -11.34 -4.25 -23.86
CA GLU A 91 -10.58 -4.72 -25.02
C GLU A 91 -9.58 -3.67 -25.52
N ALA A 92 -9.97 -2.39 -25.49
CA ALA A 92 -9.10 -1.31 -25.91
C ALA A 92 -7.86 -1.14 -25.02
N ILE A 93 -8.01 -1.31 -23.69
CA ILE A 93 -6.85 -1.25 -22.77
C ILE A 93 -5.99 -2.51 -22.86
N ARG A 94 -6.57 -3.70 -23.12
CA ARG A 94 -5.83 -4.94 -23.34
C ARG A 94 -4.99 -4.88 -24.60
N SER A 95 -5.59 -4.54 -25.72
CA SER A 95 -4.89 -4.47 -27.00
C SER A 95 -3.86 -3.34 -27.03
N GLY A 96 -4.23 -2.12 -26.59
CA GLY A 96 -3.33 -0.98 -26.49
C GLY A 96 -2.15 -1.22 -25.54
N GLY A 97 -2.43 -1.79 -24.37
CA GLY A 97 -1.39 -2.07 -23.38
C GLY A 97 -0.43 -3.21 -23.76
N ARG A 98 -0.82 -4.12 -24.66
CA ARG A 98 0.06 -5.21 -25.16
C ARG A 98 0.79 -4.87 -26.46
N ALA A 99 0.42 -3.79 -27.14
CA ALA A 99 0.92 -3.47 -28.48
C ALA A 99 2.37 -2.94 -28.51
N SER A 100 2.83 -2.26 -27.46
CA SER A 100 4.17 -1.67 -27.36
C SER A 100 4.56 -1.40 -25.92
N ALA A 101 5.86 -1.21 -25.65
CA ALA A 101 6.32 -0.65 -24.40
C ALA A 101 5.78 0.78 -24.25
N LEU A 102 5.11 1.06 -23.13
CA LEU A 102 4.55 2.36 -22.83
C LEU A 102 5.39 3.04 -21.75
N SER A 103 5.67 4.32 -21.94
CA SER A 103 6.08 5.19 -20.83
C SER A 103 4.90 5.47 -19.90
N ASP A 104 5.16 5.93 -18.68
CA ASP A 104 4.11 6.26 -17.72
C ASP A 104 3.10 7.28 -18.24
N PRO A 105 3.50 8.39 -18.91
CA PRO A 105 2.54 9.30 -19.52
C PRO A 105 1.69 8.65 -20.62
N GLU A 106 2.27 7.76 -21.43
CA GLU A 106 1.55 7.03 -22.48
C GLU A 106 0.56 6.04 -21.88
N MET A 107 0.95 5.33 -20.81
CA MET A 107 0.03 4.45 -20.07
C MET A 107 -1.15 5.23 -19.49
N VAL A 108 -0.92 6.36 -18.85
CA VAL A 108 -1.99 7.21 -18.32
C VAL A 108 -2.88 7.74 -19.45
N ALA A 109 -2.30 8.17 -20.56
CA ALA A 109 -3.04 8.63 -21.73
C ALA A 109 -3.92 7.52 -22.32
N LEU A 110 -3.39 6.29 -22.43
CA LEU A 110 -4.16 5.12 -22.86
C LEU A 110 -5.35 4.87 -21.92
N LEU A 111 -5.12 4.85 -20.62
CA LEU A 111 -6.19 4.61 -19.64
C LEU A 111 -7.27 5.71 -19.70
N ARG A 112 -6.86 6.98 -19.74
CA ARG A 112 -7.81 8.09 -19.82
C ARG A 112 -8.61 8.12 -21.11
N ALA A 113 -7.97 7.81 -22.26
CA ALA A 113 -8.64 7.77 -23.56
C ALA A 113 -9.73 6.67 -23.65
N ASN A 114 -9.66 5.68 -22.76
CA ASN A 114 -10.58 4.55 -22.73
C ASN A 114 -11.56 4.57 -21.54
N LEU A 115 -11.64 5.68 -20.80
CA LEU A 115 -12.71 5.89 -19.82
C LEU A 115 -14.06 6.04 -20.52
N LEU A 116 -15.09 5.42 -19.97
CA LEU A 116 -16.47 5.62 -20.45
C LEU A 116 -16.98 7.03 -20.13
N ASP A 117 -16.55 7.60 -19.00
CA ASP A 117 -16.82 9.00 -18.61
C ASP A 117 -15.48 9.71 -18.35
N GLU A 118 -15.15 10.68 -19.18
CA GLU A 118 -13.93 11.49 -19.09
C GLU A 118 -13.79 12.25 -17.77
N LYS A 119 -14.90 12.47 -17.05
CA LYS A 119 -14.92 13.15 -15.75
C LYS A 119 -14.58 12.22 -14.59
N SER A 120 -14.53 10.92 -14.83
CA SER A 120 -14.15 9.94 -13.80
C SER A 120 -12.75 10.20 -13.27
N PRO A 121 -12.46 9.80 -12.03
CA PRO A 121 -11.11 9.86 -11.47
C PRO A 121 -10.13 9.06 -12.34
N ASN A 122 -8.86 9.39 -12.27
CA ASN A 122 -7.83 8.59 -12.91
C ASN A 122 -7.88 7.16 -12.37
N PRO A 123 -7.86 6.13 -13.24
CA PRO A 123 -7.78 4.76 -12.79
C PRO A 123 -6.47 4.48 -12.02
N SER A 124 -6.47 3.42 -11.20
CA SER A 124 -5.25 2.96 -10.52
C SER A 124 -4.11 2.72 -11.52
N LEU A 125 -2.88 2.93 -11.08
CA LEU A 125 -1.69 2.67 -11.90
C LEU A 125 -1.51 1.17 -12.22
N GLU A 126 -2.20 0.29 -11.49
CA GLU A 126 -2.22 -1.16 -11.73
C GLU A 126 -3.39 -1.62 -12.62
N THR A 127 -4.12 -0.68 -13.23
CA THR A 127 -5.29 -0.97 -14.07
C THR A 127 -4.99 -1.92 -15.21
N LEU A 128 -3.81 -1.80 -15.85
CA LEU A 128 -3.42 -2.73 -16.91
C LEU A 128 -3.26 -4.16 -16.39
N LEU A 129 -2.66 -4.34 -15.20
CA LEU A 129 -2.55 -5.67 -14.58
C LEU A 129 -3.93 -6.27 -14.35
N HIS A 130 -4.87 -5.50 -13.77
CA HIS A 130 -6.24 -5.94 -13.60
C HIS A 130 -6.91 -6.31 -14.94
N GLY A 131 -6.67 -5.52 -15.99
CA GLY A 131 -7.20 -5.78 -17.32
C GLY A 131 -6.64 -7.05 -17.97
N PHE A 132 -5.35 -7.32 -17.79
CA PHE A 132 -4.66 -8.47 -18.39
C PHE A 132 -5.02 -9.80 -17.72
N LEU A 133 -5.27 -9.81 -16.42
CA LEU A 133 -5.75 -11.00 -15.72
C LEU A 133 -7.12 -11.41 -16.29
N PRO A 134 -7.34 -12.71 -16.59
CA PRO A 134 -8.59 -13.14 -17.24
C PRO A 134 -9.80 -13.12 -16.33
N ALA A 135 -9.63 -13.37 -15.04
CA ALA A 135 -10.71 -13.52 -14.07
C ALA A 135 -11.61 -12.27 -13.96
N LYS A 136 -12.87 -12.47 -13.68
CA LYS A 136 -13.90 -11.43 -13.60
C LYS A 136 -13.66 -10.45 -12.46
N PHE A 137 -13.37 -10.95 -11.24
CA PHE A 137 -13.07 -10.15 -10.05
C PHE A 137 -11.61 -10.29 -9.69
N VAL A 138 -10.94 -9.15 -9.42
CA VAL A 138 -9.54 -9.10 -9.02
C VAL A 138 -9.41 -8.18 -7.81
N ASP A 139 -8.75 -8.68 -6.77
CA ASP A 139 -8.47 -7.99 -5.51
C ASP A 139 -6.97 -7.87 -5.28
N HIS A 140 -6.51 -6.73 -4.80
CA HIS A 140 -5.13 -6.48 -4.39
C HIS A 140 -5.09 -5.90 -3.00
N SER A 141 -4.25 -6.45 -2.13
CA SER A 141 -4.07 -6.00 -0.76
C SER A 141 -2.61 -5.92 -0.33
N HIS A 142 -2.39 -5.13 0.72
CA HIS A 142 -1.13 -5.02 1.46
C HIS A 142 -1.29 -5.64 2.85
N ALA A 143 -1.79 -6.87 2.92
CA ALA A 143 -2.13 -7.53 4.17
C ALA A 143 -0.90 -7.69 5.08
N THR A 144 -1.03 -7.27 6.35
CA THR A 144 0.06 -7.20 7.35
C THR A 144 0.85 -8.51 7.46
N ALA A 145 0.16 -9.67 7.52
CA ALA A 145 0.81 -10.98 7.60
C ALA A 145 1.58 -11.34 6.32
N VAL A 146 1.01 -11.00 5.16
CA VAL A 146 1.65 -11.20 3.86
C VAL A 146 2.90 -10.33 3.75
N LEU A 147 2.81 -9.04 4.14
CA LEU A 147 3.94 -8.11 4.12
C LEU A 147 5.12 -8.59 4.98
N ALA A 148 4.86 -9.27 6.10
CA ALA A 148 5.92 -9.85 6.91
C ALA A 148 6.70 -10.95 6.18
N LEU A 149 6.09 -11.62 5.21
CA LEU A 149 6.68 -12.73 4.46
C LEU A 149 7.23 -12.31 3.08
N VAL A 150 6.58 -11.37 2.37
CA VAL A 150 7.10 -10.88 1.07
C VAL A 150 8.35 -10.01 1.22
N ASN A 151 8.61 -9.50 2.43
CA ASN A 151 9.80 -8.71 2.77
C ASN A 151 10.89 -9.56 3.43
N GLN A 152 11.07 -10.81 2.95
CA GLN A 152 12.11 -11.73 3.41
C GLN A 152 13.11 -12.05 2.30
N PRO A 153 14.38 -12.35 2.66
CA PRO A 153 15.25 -13.04 1.72
C PRO A 153 14.63 -14.39 1.33
N GLY A 154 14.57 -14.69 0.03
CA GLY A 154 13.97 -15.92 -0.45
C GLY A 154 12.44 -15.98 -0.32
N ALA A 155 11.75 -14.85 -0.43
CA ALA A 155 10.29 -14.75 -0.39
C ALA A 155 9.58 -15.70 -1.38
N ASP A 156 10.22 -16.04 -2.50
CA ASP A 156 9.74 -17.04 -3.46
C ASP A 156 9.68 -18.45 -2.89
N ALA A 157 10.70 -18.87 -2.13
CA ALA A 157 10.70 -20.15 -1.45
C ALA A 157 9.66 -20.20 -0.31
N ILE A 158 9.46 -19.08 0.38
CA ILE A 158 8.42 -18.94 1.41
C ILE A 158 7.03 -19.07 0.77
N CYS A 159 6.78 -18.41 -0.37
CA CYS A 159 5.53 -18.54 -1.10
C CYS A 159 5.22 -20.01 -1.41
N ARG A 160 6.17 -20.74 -2.01
CA ARG A 160 5.99 -22.17 -2.31
C ARG A 160 5.74 -23.03 -1.06
N ALA A 161 6.40 -22.72 0.04
CA ALA A 161 6.23 -23.46 1.29
C ALA A 161 4.86 -23.22 1.94
N VAL A 162 4.29 -22.02 1.80
CA VAL A 162 3.01 -21.63 2.40
C VAL A 162 1.83 -21.99 1.52
N TYR A 163 1.92 -21.71 0.21
CA TYR A 163 0.78 -21.75 -0.72
C TYR A 163 0.90 -22.82 -1.80
N GLY A 164 2.06 -23.48 -1.92
CA GLY A 164 2.32 -24.40 -3.03
C GLY A 164 2.23 -23.67 -4.38
N ASP A 165 1.49 -24.26 -5.31
CA ASP A 165 1.29 -23.70 -6.66
C ASP A 165 0.01 -22.83 -6.77
N ARG A 166 -0.68 -22.59 -5.65
CA ARG A 166 -1.89 -21.75 -5.64
C ARG A 166 -1.62 -20.28 -5.89
N LEU A 167 -0.40 -19.80 -5.58
CA LEU A 167 0.03 -18.44 -5.89
C LEU A 167 1.23 -18.47 -6.84
N ALA A 168 1.17 -17.68 -7.90
CA ALA A 168 2.31 -17.47 -8.78
C ALA A 168 3.18 -16.33 -8.25
N VAL A 169 4.49 -16.53 -8.23
CA VAL A 169 5.46 -15.56 -7.68
C VAL A 169 5.85 -14.54 -8.73
N VAL A 170 5.64 -13.28 -8.44
CA VAL A 170 6.10 -12.14 -9.22
C VAL A 170 7.28 -11.50 -8.50
N PRO A 171 8.49 -11.52 -9.06
CA PRO A 171 9.62 -10.76 -8.53
C PRO A 171 9.27 -9.27 -8.43
N TYR A 172 9.99 -8.54 -7.57
CA TYR A 172 9.75 -7.11 -7.52
C TYR A 172 9.99 -6.45 -8.88
N VAL A 173 8.96 -5.80 -9.35
CA VAL A 173 8.98 -4.86 -10.49
C VAL A 173 8.27 -3.59 -10.00
N MET A 174 8.76 -2.43 -10.39
CA MET A 174 8.12 -1.15 -10.05
C MET A 174 6.66 -1.16 -10.52
N PRO A 175 5.69 -0.77 -9.68
CA PRO A 175 4.29 -0.63 -10.08
C PRO A 175 4.13 0.20 -11.37
N GLY A 176 3.13 -0.15 -12.17
CA GLY A 176 2.87 0.50 -13.44
C GLY A 176 2.92 -0.47 -14.62
N PHE A 177 3.40 0.03 -15.77
CA PHE A 177 3.39 -0.73 -17.03
C PHE A 177 4.23 -2.02 -16.93
N ASP A 178 5.48 -1.92 -16.49
CA ASP A 178 6.40 -3.06 -16.46
C ASP A 178 5.89 -4.18 -15.53
N LEU A 179 5.36 -3.82 -14.35
CA LEU A 179 4.72 -4.78 -13.45
C LEU A 179 3.54 -5.47 -14.13
N SER A 180 2.72 -4.71 -14.85
CA SER A 180 1.51 -5.24 -15.51
C SER A 180 1.86 -6.30 -16.55
N ILE A 181 2.91 -6.06 -17.34
CA ILE A 181 3.40 -7.03 -18.35
C ILE A 181 4.04 -8.25 -17.69
N ALA A 182 4.92 -8.03 -16.73
CA ALA A 182 5.61 -9.13 -16.04
C ALA A 182 4.62 -10.05 -15.30
N ALA A 183 3.69 -9.47 -14.55
CA ALA A 183 2.70 -10.22 -13.79
C ALA A 183 1.69 -10.95 -14.70
N ALA A 184 1.26 -10.33 -15.82
CA ALA A 184 0.42 -10.99 -16.80
C ALA A 184 1.11 -12.21 -17.42
N GLY A 185 2.39 -12.07 -17.83
CA GLY A 185 3.16 -13.20 -18.38
C GLY A 185 3.33 -14.34 -17.38
N ILE A 186 3.50 -14.02 -16.10
CA ILE A 186 3.58 -15.02 -15.03
C ILE A 186 2.20 -15.69 -14.82
N ALA A 187 1.11 -14.93 -14.82
CA ALA A 187 -0.23 -15.48 -14.70
C ALA A 187 -0.57 -16.41 -15.90
N ASP A 188 -0.25 -15.99 -17.12
CA ASP A 188 -0.43 -16.80 -18.35
C ASP A 188 0.36 -18.12 -18.29
N ALA A 189 1.55 -18.12 -17.67
CA ALA A 189 2.38 -19.32 -17.47
C ALA A 189 1.88 -20.22 -16.31
N ASN A 190 0.99 -19.72 -15.45
CA ASN A 190 0.46 -20.41 -14.28
C ASN A 190 -1.08 -20.34 -14.26
N PRO A 191 -1.79 -20.94 -15.24
CA PRO A 191 -3.23 -20.75 -15.42
C PRO A 191 -4.08 -21.30 -14.26
N GLU A 192 -3.52 -22.20 -13.44
CA GLU A 192 -4.20 -22.77 -12.27
C GLU A 192 -4.00 -21.93 -11.00
N ALA A 193 -3.17 -20.86 -11.06
CA ALA A 193 -2.95 -20.00 -9.91
C ALA A 193 -4.22 -19.22 -9.56
N GLU A 194 -4.49 -19.10 -8.28
CA GLU A 194 -5.66 -18.40 -7.71
C GLU A 194 -5.33 -16.96 -7.30
N GLY A 195 -4.05 -16.58 -7.44
CA GLY A 195 -3.55 -15.25 -7.09
C GLY A 195 -2.08 -15.08 -7.46
N LEU A 196 -1.55 -13.88 -7.17
CA LEU A 196 -0.15 -13.53 -7.38
C LEU A 196 0.48 -13.08 -6.05
N TRP A 197 1.67 -13.62 -5.77
CA TRP A 197 2.53 -13.22 -4.66
C TRP A 197 3.57 -12.23 -5.19
N LEU A 198 3.43 -10.97 -4.85
CA LEU A 198 4.33 -9.91 -5.30
C LEU A 198 5.41 -9.67 -4.24
N VAL A 199 6.65 -10.03 -4.57
CA VAL A 199 7.80 -9.83 -3.67
C VAL A 199 7.95 -8.33 -3.34
N ASN A 200 8.14 -8.00 -2.06
CA ASN A 200 8.24 -6.64 -1.52
C ASN A 200 7.03 -5.71 -1.85
N HIS A 201 5.86 -6.28 -2.16
CA HIS A 201 4.69 -5.47 -2.53
C HIS A 201 3.41 -5.94 -1.83
N GLY A 202 2.91 -7.14 -2.12
CA GLY A 202 1.64 -7.60 -1.56
C GLY A 202 1.07 -8.84 -2.23
N LEU A 203 -0.25 -8.93 -2.24
CA LEU A 203 -1.03 -10.09 -2.70
C LEU A 203 -2.12 -9.67 -3.67
N PHE A 204 -2.23 -10.37 -4.81
CA PHE A 204 -3.42 -10.36 -5.67
C PHE A 204 -4.18 -11.66 -5.50
N THR A 205 -5.50 -11.58 -5.50
CA THR A 205 -6.40 -12.72 -5.65
C THR A 205 -7.42 -12.44 -6.74
N PHE A 206 -7.93 -13.49 -7.34
CA PHE A 206 -8.90 -13.33 -8.41
C PHE A 206 -9.89 -14.51 -8.44
N GLY A 207 -11.06 -14.29 -9.05
CA GLY A 207 -12.11 -15.28 -9.15
C GLY A 207 -13.21 -14.87 -10.14
N GLU A 208 -14.06 -15.85 -10.48
CA GLU A 208 -15.19 -15.61 -11.37
C GLU A 208 -16.37 -14.95 -10.66
N THR A 209 -16.38 -14.97 -9.33
CA THR A 209 -17.38 -14.28 -8.51
C THR A 209 -16.71 -13.38 -7.48
N ALA A 210 -17.42 -12.34 -7.04
CA ALA A 210 -16.97 -11.43 -5.98
C ALA A 210 -16.62 -12.19 -4.70
N ARG A 211 -17.46 -13.17 -4.32
CA ARG A 211 -17.23 -14.05 -3.18
C ARG A 211 -15.95 -14.86 -3.33
N GLN A 212 -15.74 -15.49 -4.49
CA GLN A 212 -14.57 -16.34 -4.71
C GLN A 212 -13.25 -15.57 -4.58
N SER A 213 -13.16 -14.36 -5.18
CA SER A 213 -11.98 -13.52 -5.08
C SER A 213 -11.73 -13.08 -3.64
N TYR A 214 -12.77 -12.64 -2.93
CA TYR A 214 -12.69 -12.22 -1.53
C TYR A 214 -12.35 -13.40 -0.59
N ASP A 215 -13.02 -14.55 -0.71
CA ASP A 215 -12.75 -15.73 0.12
C ASP A 215 -11.29 -16.19 -0.05
N ARG A 216 -10.74 -16.16 -1.28
CA ARG A 216 -9.32 -16.43 -1.53
C ARG A 216 -8.39 -15.43 -0.84
N MET A 217 -8.74 -14.15 -0.85
CA MET A 217 -7.96 -13.12 -0.12
C MET A 217 -7.86 -13.47 1.35
N ILE A 218 -8.99 -13.73 2.00
CA ILE A 218 -9.03 -14.08 3.43
C ILE A 218 -8.32 -15.40 3.70
N GLU A 219 -8.52 -16.41 2.86
CA GLU A 219 -7.86 -17.71 3.01
C GLU A 219 -6.33 -17.57 2.95
N PHE A 220 -5.79 -16.86 1.96
CA PHE A 220 -4.35 -16.72 1.78
C PHE A 220 -3.72 -15.85 2.88
N VAL A 221 -4.39 -14.83 3.34
CA VAL A 221 -3.93 -14.07 4.52
C VAL A 221 -3.90 -14.96 5.76
N ASN A 222 -4.95 -15.75 5.98
CA ASN A 222 -5.01 -16.72 7.08
C ASN A 222 -3.94 -17.82 6.97
N MET A 223 -3.54 -18.22 5.77
CA MET A 223 -2.41 -19.15 5.58
C MET A 223 -1.08 -18.51 6.00
N ALA A 224 -0.86 -17.23 5.67
CA ALA A 224 0.31 -16.48 6.14
C ALA A 224 0.33 -16.38 7.68
N GLU A 225 -0.80 -16.02 8.30
CA GLU A 225 -0.94 -15.91 9.76
C GLU A 225 -0.65 -17.25 10.46
N ARG A 226 -1.21 -18.35 9.94
CA ARG A 226 -0.95 -19.70 10.49
C ARG A 226 0.53 -20.10 10.30
N HIS A 227 1.13 -19.74 9.19
CA HIS A 227 2.55 -20.03 8.94
C HIS A 227 3.45 -19.29 9.92
N LEU A 228 3.22 -18.01 10.14
CA LEU A 228 3.92 -17.21 11.16
C LEU A 228 3.73 -17.83 12.56
N ALA A 229 2.47 -18.12 12.93
CA ALA A 229 2.14 -18.71 14.21
C ALA A 229 2.78 -20.10 14.45
N SER A 230 2.90 -20.93 13.40
CA SER A 230 3.59 -22.24 13.48
C SER A 230 5.07 -22.11 13.85
N ARG A 231 5.66 -20.93 13.64
CA ARG A 231 7.02 -20.57 14.02
C ARG A 231 7.09 -19.78 15.35
N GLY A 232 5.96 -19.68 16.05
CA GLY A 232 5.87 -18.92 17.30
C GLY A 232 5.82 -17.41 17.12
N ILE A 233 5.57 -16.92 15.89
CA ILE A 233 5.51 -15.51 15.55
C ILE A 233 4.06 -15.07 15.52
N THR A 234 3.74 -14.01 16.23
CA THR A 234 2.41 -13.40 16.26
C THR A 234 2.50 -11.97 15.73
N ILE A 235 1.62 -11.61 14.79
CA ILE A 235 1.42 -10.21 14.43
C ILE A 235 0.87 -9.51 15.67
N LEU A 236 1.59 -8.51 16.14
CA LEU A 236 1.16 -7.76 17.32
C LEU A 236 -0.10 -6.94 16.99
N PRO A 237 -1.00 -6.75 17.96
CA PRO A 237 -2.24 -6.03 17.73
C PRO A 237 -2.00 -4.53 17.55
N THR A 238 -2.99 -3.85 16.99
CA THR A 238 -3.12 -2.40 17.06
C THR A 238 -3.69 -2.03 18.43
N ASP A 239 -2.82 -1.68 19.38
CA ASP A 239 -3.13 -1.40 20.78
C ASP A 239 -2.78 0.04 21.16
N GLU A 240 -2.94 0.92 20.22
CA GLU A 240 -2.48 2.29 20.29
C GLU A 240 -3.48 3.21 21.00
N ARG A 241 -2.91 4.23 21.59
CA ARG A 241 -3.66 5.33 22.20
C ARG A 241 -2.95 6.65 21.90
N PRO A 242 -3.68 7.78 21.89
CA PRO A 242 -3.08 9.10 21.75
C PRO A 242 -1.99 9.33 22.81
N GLN A 243 -0.93 10.02 22.42
CA GLN A 243 0.20 10.38 23.27
C GLN A 243 0.31 11.89 23.35
N GLU A 244 0.13 12.43 24.56
CA GLU A 244 0.46 13.81 24.87
C GLU A 244 1.77 13.86 25.65
N HIS A 245 2.71 14.64 25.20
CA HIS A 245 4.01 14.77 25.87
C HIS A 245 4.69 16.08 25.44
N ARG A 246 5.16 16.85 26.41
CA ARG A 246 5.82 18.15 26.17
C ARG A 246 6.99 18.10 25.19
N PHE A 247 7.64 16.94 25.06
CA PHE A 247 8.71 16.76 24.08
C PHE A 247 8.16 16.76 22.65
N ILE A 248 6.94 16.24 22.44
CA ILE A 248 6.25 16.27 21.14
C ILE A 248 5.91 17.72 20.79
N ASP A 249 5.47 18.53 21.74
CA ASP A 249 5.17 19.95 21.52
C ASP A 249 6.43 20.70 21.11
N LEU A 250 7.55 20.49 21.82
CA LEU A 250 8.84 21.08 21.48
C LEU A 250 9.32 20.62 20.08
N LEU A 251 9.27 19.33 19.78
CA LEU A 251 9.64 18.80 18.46
C LEU A 251 8.78 19.41 17.35
N THR A 252 7.47 19.54 17.58
CA THR A 252 6.54 20.13 16.63
C THR A 252 6.87 21.58 16.33
N GLU A 253 7.16 22.37 17.38
CA GLU A 253 7.58 23.76 17.24
C GLU A 253 8.89 23.87 16.41
N ARG A 254 9.89 23.02 16.72
CA ARG A 254 11.17 23.03 16.00
C ARG A 254 11.00 22.58 14.55
N LEU A 255 10.18 21.57 14.30
CA LEU A 255 9.91 21.07 12.96
C LEU A 255 9.17 22.12 12.09
N GLN A 256 8.19 22.83 12.68
CA GLN A 256 7.47 23.91 11.98
C GLN A 256 8.41 25.07 11.61
N ALA A 257 9.36 25.40 12.47
CA ALA A 257 10.35 26.45 12.23
C ALA A 257 11.45 26.03 11.23
N ALA A 258 11.66 24.74 10.99
CA ALA A 258 12.78 24.22 10.22
C ALA A 258 12.63 24.36 8.69
N GLY A 259 11.44 24.71 8.17
CA GLY A 259 11.26 24.89 6.72
C GLY A 259 9.85 25.24 6.29
N PRO A 260 9.68 25.61 5.02
CA PRO A 260 8.42 26.19 4.52
C PRO A 260 7.26 25.19 4.40
N VAL A 261 7.52 23.88 4.39
CA VAL A 261 6.48 22.88 4.15
C VAL A 261 5.37 22.90 5.22
N PHE A 262 5.71 23.32 6.42
CA PHE A 262 4.79 23.45 7.56
C PHE A 262 4.58 24.90 8.02
N ALA A 263 4.95 25.89 7.19
CA ALA A 263 4.82 27.31 7.56
C ALA A 263 3.37 27.73 7.86
N ASP A 264 2.41 27.19 7.11
CA ASP A 264 0.98 27.48 7.29
C ASP A 264 0.31 26.65 8.39
N GLY A 265 1.07 25.80 9.07
CA GLY A 265 0.62 24.93 10.14
C GLY A 265 1.12 23.49 9.99
N ILE A 266 1.16 22.80 11.11
CA ILE A 266 1.52 21.38 11.21
C ILE A 266 0.48 20.67 12.04
N ALA A 267 -0.03 19.58 11.51
CA ALA A 267 -0.87 18.65 12.24
C ALA A 267 -0.04 17.47 12.72
N VAL A 268 -0.42 16.94 13.88
CA VAL A 268 0.30 15.89 14.59
C VAL A 268 -0.68 14.76 14.95
N ASP A 269 -0.28 13.52 14.68
CA ASP A 269 -0.91 12.32 15.25
C ASP A 269 0.17 11.55 16.02
N ALA A 270 0.13 11.67 17.32
CA ALA A 270 1.11 11.07 18.23
C ALA A 270 0.49 9.90 18.96
N ARG A 271 1.18 8.76 18.98
CA ARG A 271 0.67 7.51 19.54
C ARG A 271 1.71 6.78 20.38
N THR A 272 1.18 6.04 21.36
CA THR A 272 1.95 5.09 22.18
C THR A 272 1.11 3.84 22.40
N GLY A 273 1.74 2.76 22.82
CA GLY A 273 1.10 1.48 23.12
C GLY A 273 2.14 0.40 23.33
N PRO A 274 1.75 -0.79 23.81
CA PRO A 274 2.67 -1.91 24.00
C PRO A 274 3.43 -2.29 22.72
N THR A 275 2.76 -2.37 21.57
CA THR A 275 3.39 -2.71 20.28
C THR A 275 4.40 -1.66 19.85
N ILE A 276 4.06 -0.37 19.93
CA ILE A 276 4.98 0.73 19.62
C ILE A 276 6.19 0.68 20.55
N LYS A 277 5.98 0.46 21.86
CA LYS A 277 7.08 0.34 22.84
C LYS A 277 7.98 -0.85 22.55
N THR A 278 7.41 -1.99 22.14
CA THR A 278 8.18 -3.16 21.73
C THR A 278 9.08 -2.84 20.55
N PHE A 279 8.55 -2.15 19.53
CA PHE A 279 9.34 -1.74 18.37
C PHE A 279 10.45 -0.75 18.74
N LEU A 280 10.11 0.31 19.49
CA LEU A 280 11.06 1.33 19.92
C LEU A 280 12.12 0.80 20.90
N GLY A 281 11.84 -0.30 21.58
CA GLY A 281 12.78 -1.03 22.45
C GLY A 281 13.66 -2.06 21.74
N HIS A 282 13.50 -2.22 20.40
CA HIS A 282 14.31 -3.18 19.65
C HIS A 282 15.81 -2.86 19.75
N PRO A 283 16.69 -3.85 20.05
CA PRO A 283 18.12 -3.60 20.23
C PRO A 283 18.77 -2.95 19.00
N ASP A 284 18.37 -3.34 17.81
CA ASP A 284 18.87 -2.82 16.54
C ASP A 284 17.90 -1.81 15.88
N LEU A 285 17.16 -1.03 16.68
CA LEU A 285 16.13 -0.09 16.21
C LEU A 285 16.65 0.82 15.07
N ALA A 286 17.86 1.36 15.22
CA ALA A 286 18.42 2.32 14.25
C ALA A 286 18.62 1.69 12.87
N ASP A 287 19.04 0.41 12.80
CA ASP A 287 19.14 -0.34 11.56
C ASP A 287 17.74 -0.72 11.05
N LEU A 288 16.93 -1.39 11.87
CA LEU A 288 15.62 -1.89 11.50
C LEU A 288 14.68 -0.79 10.94
N ALA A 289 14.53 0.31 11.67
CA ALA A 289 13.64 1.41 11.33
C ALA A 289 14.06 2.20 10.09
N THR A 290 15.31 2.06 9.64
CA THR A 290 15.85 2.86 8.53
C THR A 290 16.26 2.04 7.31
N ARG A 291 15.91 0.76 7.26
CA ARG A 291 16.16 -0.09 6.10
C ARG A 291 15.26 0.29 4.91
N GLY A 292 14.03 0.76 5.14
CA GLY A 292 13.07 1.16 4.11
C GLY A 292 11.63 0.92 4.54
N THR A 293 10.70 1.05 3.60
CA THR A 293 9.26 0.88 3.83
C THR A 293 8.80 -0.57 3.57
N VAL A 294 7.65 -0.95 4.10
CA VAL A 294 7.11 -2.32 3.99
C VAL A 294 6.37 -2.58 2.67
N THR A 295 6.00 -1.51 1.95
CA THR A 295 5.44 -1.54 0.60
C THR A 295 6.08 -0.41 -0.23
N PRO A 296 6.03 -0.48 -1.58
CA PRO A 296 6.58 0.59 -2.43
C PRO A 296 5.95 1.95 -2.15
N ASP A 297 4.63 2.01 -2.08
CA ASP A 297 3.83 3.23 -1.99
C ASP A 297 3.90 3.93 -0.63
N HIS A 298 4.27 3.25 0.45
CA HIS A 298 4.42 3.89 1.77
C HIS A 298 5.44 5.04 1.74
N VAL A 299 6.51 4.94 0.93
CA VAL A 299 7.55 5.96 0.87
C VAL A 299 7.01 7.35 0.50
N ILE A 300 5.93 7.42 -0.26
CA ILE A 300 5.30 8.66 -0.71
C ILE A 300 4.75 9.46 0.49
N ARG A 301 4.27 8.77 1.51
CA ARG A 301 3.64 9.36 2.70
C ARG A 301 4.61 9.49 3.88
N VAL A 302 5.43 8.46 4.12
CA VAL A 302 6.26 8.39 5.34
C VAL A 302 7.72 8.74 5.09
N LYS A 303 8.13 8.93 3.82
CA LYS A 303 9.53 9.05 3.38
C LYS A 303 10.35 7.76 3.61
N PRO A 304 11.59 7.65 3.11
CA PRO A 304 12.34 6.40 3.15
C PRO A 304 12.80 5.98 4.56
N PHE A 305 12.82 6.90 5.52
CA PHE A 305 13.21 6.63 6.90
C PHE A 305 12.61 7.64 7.88
N PRO A 306 12.40 7.26 9.16
CA PRO A 306 11.92 8.16 10.20
C PRO A 306 13.05 9.00 10.80
N LEU A 307 12.69 10.07 11.52
CA LEU A 307 13.56 10.74 12.49
C LEU A 307 13.57 9.92 13.79
N LEU A 308 14.77 9.53 14.24
CA LEU A 308 14.95 8.79 15.48
C LEU A 308 15.45 9.71 16.59
N LEU A 309 14.75 9.73 17.73
CA LEU A 309 15.07 10.56 18.89
C LEU A 309 14.98 9.74 20.19
N LYS A 310 15.63 10.23 21.25
CA LYS A 310 15.58 9.61 22.58
C LYS A 310 14.42 10.14 23.45
N GLY A 311 13.91 11.34 23.14
CA GLY A 311 12.89 12.02 23.94
C GLY A 311 13.43 12.87 25.08
N THR A 312 14.74 13.11 25.09
CA THR A 312 15.46 13.91 26.09
C THR A 312 16.33 15.02 25.50
N GLU A 313 16.25 15.19 24.18
CA GLU A 313 16.99 16.20 23.43
C GLU A 313 16.58 17.62 23.84
N SER A 314 17.57 18.54 23.90
CA SER A 314 17.32 20.00 23.98
C SER A 314 16.78 20.52 22.63
N ALA A 315 16.31 21.75 22.60
CA ALA A 315 15.87 22.40 21.36
C ALA A 315 17.01 22.44 20.32
N GLU A 316 18.23 22.73 20.73
CA GLU A 316 19.42 22.75 19.86
C GLU A 316 19.80 21.36 19.37
N ASP A 317 19.59 20.30 20.17
CA ASP A 317 19.81 18.92 19.76
C ASP A 317 18.77 18.47 18.74
N ILE A 318 17.50 18.88 18.90
CA ILE A 318 16.44 18.63 17.92
C ILE A 318 16.79 19.34 16.60
N ASP A 319 17.21 20.59 16.63
CA ASP A 319 17.61 21.33 15.42
C ASP A 319 18.75 20.61 14.68
N ARG A 320 19.75 20.12 15.42
CA ARG A 320 20.83 19.31 14.83
C ARG A 320 20.29 18.01 14.21
N ALA A 321 19.42 17.32 14.91
CA ALA A 321 18.81 16.07 14.40
C ALA A 321 17.99 16.30 13.12
N LEU A 322 17.26 17.42 13.03
CA LEU A 322 16.54 17.81 11.81
C LEU A 322 17.49 18.14 10.66
N GLN A 323 18.61 18.84 10.94
CA GLN A 323 19.64 19.12 9.93
C GLN A 323 20.33 17.83 9.47
N ASP A 324 20.63 16.90 10.38
CA ASP A 324 21.23 15.60 10.05
C ASP A 324 20.30 14.77 9.20
N TYR A 325 19.01 14.74 9.55
CA TYR A 325 17.97 14.12 8.74
C TYR A 325 17.93 14.74 7.33
N GLY A 326 17.92 16.06 7.23
CA GLY A 326 17.93 16.77 5.96
C GLY A 326 19.13 16.41 5.08
N ARG A 327 20.34 16.38 5.66
CA ARG A 327 21.57 15.95 4.94
C ARG A 327 21.47 14.49 4.46
N ARG A 328 20.94 13.61 5.29
CA ARG A 328 20.73 12.21 4.91
C ARG A 328 19.72 12.07 3.77
N TYR A 329 18.62 12.84 3.82
CA TYR A 329 17.62 12.84 2.77
C TYR A 329 18.16 13.43 1.46
N GLU A 330 18.94 14.49 1.52
CA GLU A 330 19.63 15.04 0.34
C GLU A 330 20.61 14.00 -0.27
N ALA A 331 21.39 13.31 0.55
CA ALA A 331 22.28 12.25 0.07
C ALA A 331 21.51 11.10 -0.63
N TYR A 332 20.38 10.69 -0.05
CA TYR A 332 19.48 9.73 -0.69
C TYR A 332 18.95 10.23 -2.02
N PHE A 333 18.49 11.50 -2.08
CA PHE A 333 18.02 12.10 -3.33
C PHE A 333 19.11 12.13 -4.39
N ARG A 334 20.32 12.61 -4.06
CA ARG A 334 21.45 12.70 -5.00
C ARG A 334 21.88 11.34 -5.54
N ALA A 335 21.86 10.33 -4.70
CA ALA A 335 22.18 8.95 -5.11
C ALA A 335 21.16 8.38 -6.11
N GLY A 336 19.86 8.65 -5.91
CA GLY A 336 18.80 8.24 -6.82
C GLY A 336 18.78 9.06 -8.11
N GLU A 337 18.90 10.40 -8.02
CA GLU A 337 18.94 11.30 -9.16
C GLU A 337 20.06 10.94 -10.15
N ALA A 338 21.23 10.53 -9.64
CA ALA A 338 22.36 10.11 -10.47
C ALA A 338 22.06 8.88 -11.35
N GLN A 339 21.03 8.09 -11.02
CA GLN A 339 20.60 6.91 -11.76
C GLN A 339 19.28 7.13 -12.51
N ALA A 340 18.60 8.25 -12.25
CA ALA A 340 17.31 8.56 -12.86
C ALA A 340 17.44 8.81 -14.36
N LYS A 341 16.46 8.33 -15.13
CA LYS A 341 16.40 8.56 -16.59
C LYS A 341 16.08 10.02 -16.95
N GLU A 342 15.45 10.74 -16.02
CA GLU A 342 15.01 12.13 -16.20
C GLU A 342 15.36 12.94 -14.95
N PRO A 343 15.66 14.25 -15.10
CA PRO A 343 15.89 15.13 -13.96
C PRO A 343 14.70 15.12 -12.98
N LYS A 344 14.97 15.04 -11.69
CA LYS A 344 13.96 15.08 -10.64
C LYS A 344 14.12 16.33 -9.78
N THR A 345 12.99 16.83 -9.24
CA THR A 345 13.03 17.96 -8.30
C THR A 345 12.94 17.41 -6.88
N MET A 346 13.94 17.72 -6.06
CA MET A 346 13.99 17.27 -4.67
C MET A 346 12.80 17.81 -3.87
N LEU A 347 12.17 16.93 -3.13
CA LEU A 347 11.12 17.27 -2.17
C LEU A 347 11.75 17.97 -0.95
N ASP A 348 10.89 18.52 -0.07
CA ASP A 348 11.38 19.07 1.20
C ASP A 348 12.15 18.02 2.02
N CYS A 349 13.13 18.45 2.78
CA CYS A 349 14.02 17.59 3.56
C CYS A 349 13.54 17.32 4.99
N LEU A 350 12.27 17.61 5.33
CA LEU A 350 11.76 17.40 6.68
C LEU A 350 11.12 16.00 6.85
N PRO A 351 11.24 15.38 8.04
CA PRO A 351 10.64 14.09 8.31
C PRO A 351 9.11 14.17 8.32
N ARG A 352 8.46 13.05 7.98
CA ARG A 352 7.02 12.83 8.17
C ARG A 352 6.72 11.98 9.39
N VAL A 353 7.74 11.27 9.88
CA VAL A 353 7.64 10.38 11.05
C VAL A 353 8.77 10.68 12.01
N ALA A 354 8.45 10.81 13.30
CA ALA A 354 9.40 10.69 14.37
C ALA A 354 9.11 9.44 15.22
N GLN A 355 10.17 8.70 15.53
CA GLN A 355 10.15 7.57 16.44
C GLN A 355 11.00 7.95 17.66
N ILE A 356 10.33 8.08 18.80
CA ILE A 356 10.92 8.69 20.00
C ILE A 356 10.95 7.64 21.10
N LYS A 357 12.14 7.17 21.45
CA LYS A 357 12.34 6.18 22.50
C LYS A 357 11.69 6.66 23.80
N ASP A 358 11.01 5.75 24.49
CA ASP A 358 10.31 5.98 25.76
C ASP A 358 9.10 6.95 25.70
N VAL A 359 8.83 7.60 24.54
CA VAL A 359 7.68 8.47 24.33
C VAL A 359 6.65 7.80 23.45
N GLY A 360 7.00 7.54 22.17
CA GLY A 360 6.08 6.97 21.20
C GLY A 360 6.48 7.27 19.75
N MET A 361 5.54 7.16 18.84
CA MET A 361 5.69 7.60 17.46
C MET A 361 4.84 8.82 17.17
N VAL A 362 5.25 9.61 16.20
CA VAL A 362 4.56 10.83 15.77
C VAL A 362 4.52 10.88 14.26
N GLY A 363 3.32 10.98 13.70
CA GLY A 363 3.07 11.32 12.31
C GLY A 363 2.83 12.81 12.13
N PHE A 364 3.47 13.42 11.13
CA PHE A 364 3.34 14.83 10.80
C PHE A 364 2.68 15.00 9.43
N GLY A 365 1.77 15.95 9.33
CA GLY A 365 1.10 16.33 8.08
C GLY A 365 0.71 17.81 8.06
N LYS A 366 0.25 18.30 6.92
CA LYS A 366 -0.34 19.64 6.81
C LYS A 366 -1.75 19.68 7.36
N THR A 367 -2.42 18.55 7.35
CA THR A 367 -3.78 18.37 7.86
C THR A 367 -3.83 17.21 8.85
N VAL A 368 -4.86 17.19 9.71
CA VAL A 368 -5.11 16.08 10.65
C VAL A 368 -5.24 14.74 9.90
N GLY A 369 -5.89 14.75 8.71
CA GLY A 369 -6.02 13.57 7.87
C GLY A 369 -4.67 13.05 7.38
N GLU A 370 -3.76 13.93 6.92
CA GLU A 370 -2.41 13.54 6.50
C GLU A 370 -1.60 12.97 7.67
N ALA A 371 -1.61 13.64 8.83
CA ALA A 371 -0.90 13.17 10.02
C ALA A 371 -1.41 11.77 10.45
N LYS A 372 -2.73 11.56 10.40
CA LYS A 372 -3.35 10.27 10.69
C LYS A 372 -2.90 9.18 9.71
N ILE A 373 -2.91 9.46 8.40
CA ILE A 373 -2.44 8.51 7.37
C ILE A 373 -0.99 8.10 7.66
N VAL A 374 -0.12 9.06 7.93
CA VAL A 374 1.29 8.80 8.26
C VAL A 374 1.43 7.94 9.50
N ALA A 375 0.66 8.21 10.54
CA ALA A 375 0.69 7.43 11.79
C ALA A 375 0.16 6.00 11.58
N ASP A 376 -0.95 5.82 10.86
CA ASP A 376 -1.52 4.49 10.56
C ASP A 376 -0.52 3.62 9.77
N LEU A 377 0.08 4.17 8.71
CA LEU A 377 1.09 3.47 7.91
C LEU A 377 2.34 3.13 8.71
N THR A 378 2.76 4.02 9.61
CA THR A 378 3.91 3.78 10.49
C THR A 378 3.62 2.67 11.49
N SER A 379 2.43 2.65 12.06
CA SER A 379 1.98 1.59 12.98
C SER A 379 1.99 0.22 12.29
N GLN A 380 1.36 0.10 11.13
CA GLN A 380 1.41 -1.14 10.36
C GLN A 380 2.86 -1.53 10.05
N SER A 381 3.70 -0.59 9.63
CA SER A 381 5.11 -0.85 9.33
C SER A 381 5.85 -1.42 10.53
N MET A 382 5.65 -0.88 11.74
CA MET A 382 6.26 -1.41 12.97
C MET A 382 5.85 -2.86 13.23
N ARG A 383 4.56 -3.19 13.05
CA ARG A 383 4.01 -4.54 13.23
C ARG A 383 4.59 -5.52 12.22
N VAL A 384 4.66 -5.14 10.95
CA VAL A 384 5.27 -5.91 9.86
C VAL A 384 6.75 -6.15 10.13
N MET A 385 7.51 -5.09 10.46
CA MET A 385 8.95 -5.17 10.70
C MET A 385 9.28 -6.10 11.87
N LEU A 386 8.54 -6.02 12.98
CA LEU A 386 8.73 -6.91 14.14
C LEU A 386 8.48 -8.38 13.78
N ALA A 387 7.40 -8.65 13.04
CA ALA A 387 7.10 -10.02 12.62
C ALA A 387 8.12 -10.53 11.60
N ALA A 388 8.50 -9.70 10.62
CA ALA A 388 9.49 -10.05 9.61
C ALA A 388 10.88 -10.29 10.20
N GLU A 389 11.32 -9.48 11.16
CA GLU A 389 12.60 -9.67 11.86
C GLU A 389 12.59 -10.91 12.75
N SER A 390 11.45 -11.22 13.36
CA SER A 390 11.26 -12.47 14.13
C SER A 390 11.25 -13.71 13.23
N TYR A 391 10.78 -13.59 11.98
CA TYR A 391 10.77 -14.68 11.01
C TYR A 391 12.18 -15.00 10.46
N GLY A 392 12.92 -13.96 10.14
CA GLY A 392 14.25 -14.03 9.55
C GLY A 392 14.92 -12.66 9.59
N ARG A 393 14.90 -11.94 8.47
CA ARG A 393 15.41 -10.58 8.38
C ARG A 393 14.45 -9.73 7.53
N PHE A 394 13.94 -8.67 8.09
CA PHE A 394 13.20 -7.67 7.30
C PHE A 394 14.10 -7.11 6.19
N THR A 395 13.74 -7.39 4.96
CA THR A 395 14.49 -7.01 3.76
C THR A 395 13.55 -6.26 2.81
N PRO A 396 13.41 -4.94 2.99
CA PRO A 396 12.56 -4.10 2.13
C PRO A 396 13.22 -3.84 0.78
N LEU A 397 12.57 -3.02 -0.02
CA LEU A 397 13.11 -2.48 -1.26
C LEU A 397 14.43 -1.73 -1.04
N THR A 398 15.27 -1.73 -2.07
CA THR A 398 16.51 -0.94 -2.06
C THR A 398 16.20 0.56 -2.04
N GLN A 399 17.16 1.38 -1.61
CA GLN A 399 17.03 2.83 -1.64
C GLN A 399 16.76 3.37 -3.06
N GLY A 400 17.31 2.71 -4.11
CA GLY A 400 17.05 3.08 -5.49
C GLY A 400 15.58 2.85 -5.88
N HIS A 401 15.02 1.68 -5.55
CA HIS A 401 13.60 1.39 -5.82
C HIS A 401 12.65 2.32 -5.02
N LEU A 402 13.02 2.66 -3.78
CA LEU A 402 12.25 3.62 -3.01
C LEU A 402 12.31 5.03 -3.62
N PHE A 403 13.47 5.43 -4.15
CA PHE A 403 13.63 6.70 -4.87
C PHE A 403 12.77 6.73 -6.14
N ASP A 404 12.82 5.66 -6.96
CA ASP A 404 12.01 5.57 -8.17
C ASP A 404 10.52 5.76 -7.86
N MET A 405 10.05 5.15 -6.76
CA MET A 405 8.65 5.26 -6.33
C MET A 405 8.32 6.64 -5.74
N GLU A 406 9.16 7.17 -4.84
CA GLU A 406 8.93 8.48 -4.20
C GLU A 406 8.94 9.62 -5.22
N TYR A 407 9.81 9.54 -6.24
CA TYR A 407 9.96 10.57 -7.27
C TYR A 407 9.24 10.24 -8.57
N TRP A 408 8.35 9.25 -8.55
CA TRP A 408 7.50 8.95 -9.69
C TRP A 408 6.44 10.05 -9.85
N SER A 409 6.39 10.66 -11.04
CA SER A 409 5.49 11.80 -11.31
C SER A 409 4.01 11.47 -11.07
N LEU A 410 3.59 10.22 -11.35
CA LEU A 410 2.23 9.77 -11.16
C LEU A 410 1.86 9.63 -9.67
N GLU A 411 2.81 9.26 -8.83
CA GLU A 411 2.61 9.21 -7.38
C GLU A 411 2.65 10.60 -6.75
N GLN A 412 3.53 11.49 -7.24
CA GLN A 412 3.57 12.88 -6.80
C GLN A 412 2.25 13.63 -7.09
N ALA A 413 1.59 13.31 -8.20
CA ALA A 413 0.28 13.87 -8.54
C ALA A 413 -0.80 13.55 -7.49
N LYS A 414 -0.72 12.40 -6.80
CA LYS A 414 -1.62 12.03 -5.69
C LYS A 414 -1.48 12.95 -4.47
N LEU A 415 -0.33 13.63 -4.33
CA LEU A 415 -0.05 14.58 -3.27
C LEU A 415 -0.39 16.02 -3.63
N GLY A 416 -0.98 16.26 -4.81
CA GLY A 416 -1.29 17.60 -5.31
C GLY A 416 -0.04 18.41 -5.69
N LYS A 417 1.03 17.73 -6.09
CA LYS A 417 2.31 18.34 -6.48
C LYS A 417 2.58 18.22 -7.97
#